data_63b7154f9417bf7a5e72cb19e09f1966
#
_entry.id   63b7154f9417bf7a5e72cb19e09f1966
#
_cell.length_a   1.000
_cell.length_b   1.000
_cell.length_c   1.000
_cell.angle_alpha   90.00
_cell.angle_beta   90.00
_cell.angle_gamma   90.00
#
_symmetry.space_group_name_H-M   'P 1'
#
loop_
_entity.id
_entity.type
_entity.pdbx_description
1 polymer ?
#
loop_
_entity_poly.entity_id
_entity_poly.type
_entity_poly.pdbx_seq_one_letter_code
_entity_poly.pdbx_strand_id
1 'polypeptide(L)'
;GAAVSADEAGAVVAGDGSETAVFSEDGTPVKKTVKAADINMKVQDSYDFPFLGLKAVLPEELKKQIENSDMLMITEEEWNDDSTGFKYAFFHWNKLTEEQKNEDVNLLGTGYEDWLKSIERVGTLGVYSKDVIDDLDSITGCNEHKELGTSEDGNYKYYLSINKDAESDLT
;
A
#
# COMPACT_ATOMS: atom_id res chain seq x y z
N GLY A 1 6.55 -8.88 5.05
CA GLY A 1 6.10 -9.56 6.24
C GLY A 1 6.66 -10.95 6.37
N ALA A 2 6.54 -11.48 7.55
CA ALA A 2 7.04 -12.81 7.84
C ALA A 2 6.21 -13.88 7.15
N ALA A 3 6.86 -14.95 6.73
CA ALA A 3 6.17 -16.10 6.19
C ALA A 3 5.46 -16.87 7.31
N VAL A 4 4.23 -17.25 7.06
CA VAL A 4 3.46 -18.07 8.00
C VAL A 4 3.32 -19.45 7.40
N SER A 5 3.63 -20.49 8.18
CA SER A 5 3.50 -21.86 7.72
C SER A 5 2.03 -22.24 7.51
N ALA A 6 1.68 -22.67 6.31
CA ALA A 6 0.33 -23.15 6.01
C ALA A 6 0.08 -24.59 6.48
N ASP A 7 1.12 -25.25 6.96
CA ASP A 7 1.01 -26.64 7.41
C ASP A 7 0.51 -26.76 8.84
N GLU A 8 0.48 -25.65 9.57
CA GLU A 8 0.06 -25.64 10.96
C GLU A 8 -1.39 -25.18 11.09
N ALA A 9 -2.17 -25.90 11.88
CA ALA A 9 -3.52 -25.53 12.23
C ALA A 9 -3.52 -24.76 13.56
N GLY A 10 -4.44 -23.81 13.69
CA GLY A 10 -4.57 -23.00 14.90
C GLY A 10 -3.89 -21.64 14.73
N ALA A 11 -3.60 -20.98 15.84
CA ALA A 11 -2.94 -19.68 15.84
C ALA A 11 -1.43 -19.83 15.77
N VAL A 12 -0.79 -19.10 14.86
CA VAL A 12 0.66 -19.10 14.69
C VAL A 12 1.18 -17.67 14.77
N VAL A 13 2.24 -17.49 15.56
CA VAL A 13 2.94 -16.21 15.61
C VAL A 13 4.17 -16.31 14.71
N ALA A 14 4.31 -15.38 13.77
CA ALA A 14 5.36 -15.39 12.77
C ALA A 14 6.21 -14.12 12.82
N GLY A 15 7.43 -14.19 12.30
CA GLY A 15 8.33 -13.07 12.19
C GLY A 15 8.79 -12.54 13.53
N ASP A 16 8.52 -11.29 13.79
CA ASP A 16 8.89 -10.59 15.02
C ASP A 16 7.90 -10.79 16.17
N GLY A 17 6.92 -11.65 15.97
CA GLY A 17 5.89 -11.91 16.96
C GLY A 17 4.67 -11.02 16.88
N SER A 18 4.67 -10.04 15.96
CA SER A 18 3.54 -9.10 15.79
C SER A 18 2.44 -9.65 14.88
N GLU A 19 2.78 -10.58 14.00
CA GLU A 19 1.87 -11.15 13.02
C GLU A 19 1.32 -12.49 13.50
N THR A 20 0.00 -12.63 13.53
CA THR A 20 -0.66 -13.89 13.89
C THR A 20 -1.57 -14.35 12.78
N ALA A 21 -1.63 -15.68 12.58
CA ALA A 21 -2.51 -16.28 11.59
C ALA A 21 -3.32 -17.38 12.24
N VAL A 22 -4.57 -17.51 11.79
CA VAL A 22 -5.48 -18.58 12.21
C VAL A 22 -5.84 -19.39 10.97
N PHE A 23 -5.76 -20.71 11.08
CA PHE A 23 -6.01 -21.62 9.98
C PHE A 23 -7.24 -22.48 10.25
N SER A 24 -7.93 -22.86 9.17
CA SER A 24 -8.98 -23.84 9.25
C SER A 24 -8.38 -25.27 9.35
N GLU A 25 -9.23 -26.27 9.56
CA GLU A 25 -8.78 -27.66 9.71
C GLU A 25 -8.05 -28.20 8.46
N ASP A 26 -8.37 -27.68 7.30
CA ASP A 26 -7.71 -28.08 6.05
C ASP A 26 -6.41 -27.31 5.76
N GLY A 27 -5.97 -26.47 6.70
CA GLY A 27 -4.75 -25.70 6.55
C GLY A 27 -4.94 -24.38 5.80
N THR A 28 -6.15 -24.02 5.41
CA THR A 28 -6.42 -22.77 4.72
C THR A 28 -6.43 -21.60 5.72
N PRO A 29 -5.67 -20.54 5.49
CA PRO A 29 -5.70 -19.38 6.40
C PRO A 29 -7.07 -18.69 6.33
N VAL A 30 -7.70 -18.50 7.50
CA VAL A 30 -9.01 -17.85 7.62
C VAL A 30 -8.91 -16.47 8.26
N LYS A 31 -7.80 -16.19 8.96
CA LYS A 31 -7.55 -14.90 9.57
C LYS A 31 -6.05 -14.72 9.75
N LYS A 32 -5.55 -13.56 9.36
CA LYS A 32 -4.15 -13.18 9.56
C LYS A 32 -4.14 -11.74 10.08
N THR A 33 -3.77 -11.57 11.35
CA THR A 33 -3.85 -10.29 12.04
C THR A 33 -2.47 -9.75 12.34
N VAL A 34 -2.26 -8.46 12.04
CA VAL A 34 -1.03 -7.73 12.39
C VAL A 34 -1.41 -6.39 12.99
N LYS A 35 -0.51 -5.77 13.72
CA LYS A 35 -0.65 -4.37 14.12
C LYS A 35 -0.52 -3.48 12.90
N ALA A 36 -1.31 -2.41 12.83
CA ALA A 36 -1.26 -1.48 11.70
C ALA A 36 0.14 -0.94 11.45
N ALA A 37 0.86 -0.58 12.52
CA ALA A 37 2.23 -0.08 12.39
C ALA A 37 3.19 -1.08 11.72
N ASP A 38 2.93 -2.37 11.85
CA ASP A 38 3.81 -3.42 11.31
C ASP A 38 3.53 -3.75 9.85
N ILE A 39 2.47 -3.18 9.27
CA ILE A 39 2.19 -3.30 7.83
C ILE A 39 3.16 -2.43 7.02
N ASN A 40 3.70 -1.40 7.66
CA ASN A 40 4.48 -0.35 7.00
C ASN A 40 5.69 -0.90 6.26
N MET A 41 6.04 -0.26 5.16
CA MET A 41 7.28 -0.56 4.44
C MET A 41 8.48 -0.11 5.26
N LYS A 42 9.60 -0.84 5.10
CA LYS A 42 10.85 -0.49 5.73
C LYS A 42 11.36 0.83 5.16
N VAL A 43 11.87 1.71 6.02
CA VAL A 43 12.43 2.99 5.57
C VAL A 43 13.69 2.74 4.75
N GLN A 44 13.73 3.31 3.55
CA GLN A 44 14.86 3.26 2.62
C GLN A 44 15.02 4.64 1.98
N ASP A 45 16.19 4.90 1.41
CA ASP A 45 16.41 6.16 0.69
C ASP A 45 15.61 6.22 -0.60
N SER A 46 15.41 5.07 -1.24
CA SER A 46 14.60 4.98 -2.44
C SER A 46 13.90 3.63 -2.56
N TYR A 47 12.82 3.63 -3.30
CA TYR A 47 12.01 2.44 -3.58
C TYR A 47 11.88 2.31 -5.10
N ASP A 48 12.26 1.16 -5.65
CA ASP A 48 12.30 0.96 -7.09
C ASP A 48 11.27 -0.04 -7.58
N PHE A 49 10.62 0.29 -8.70
CA PHE A 49 9.92 -0.65 -9.55
C PHE A 49 10.63 -0.65 -10.91
N PRO A 50 11.78 -1.35 -11.06
CA PRO A 50 12.61 -1.24 -12.24
C PRO A 50 11.88 -1.58 -13.55
N PHE A 51 11.04 -2.62 -13.53
CA PHE A 51 10.30 -3.03 -14.72
C PHE A 51 9.19 -2.04 -15.11
N LEU A 52 8.84 -1.13 -14.22
CA LEU A 52 7.87 -0.06 -14.50
C LEU A 52 8.55 1.28 -14.79
N GLY A 53 9.87 1.36 -14.61
CA GLY A 53 10.60 2.60 -14.74
C GLY A 53 10.28 3.61 -13.66
N LEU A 54 9.84 3.15 -12.49
CA LEU A 54 9.42 4.02 -11.38
C LEU A 54 10.37 3.92 -10.21
N LYS A 55 10.80 5.07 -9.71
CA LYS A 55 11.63 5.18 -8.51
C LYS A 55 11.06 6.27 -7.60
N ALA A 56 10.82 5.94 -6.35
CA ALA A 56 10.38 6.90 -5.34
C ALA A 56 11.54 7.24 -4.41
N VAL A 57 11.88 8.54 -4.32
CA VAL A 57 12.89 9.05 -3.41
C VAL A 57 12.16 9.89 -2.37
N LEU A 58 12.34 9.56 -1.10
CA LEU A 58 11.59 10.18 -0.01
C LEU A 58 12.35 11.31 0.64
N PRO A 59 11.68 12.45 0.94
CA PRO A 59 12.24 13.49 1.80
C PRO A 59 12.51 12.96 3.21
N GLU A 60 13.48 13.55 3.89
CA GLU A 60 13.85 13.14 5.26
C GLU A 60 12.66 13.18 6.22
N GLU A 61 11.82 14.21 6.12
CA GLU A 61 10.65 14.36 6.99
C GLU A 61 9.67 13.20 6.80
N LEU A 62 9.44 12.80 5.55
CA LEU A 62 8.57 11.67 5.26
C LEU A 62 9.16 10.36 5.79
N LYS A 63 10.46 10.17 5.64
CA LYS A 63 11.14 8.98 6.17
C LYS A 63 10.97 8.86 7.69
N LYS A 64 11.10 9.99 8.40
CA LYS A 64 10.89 10.00 9.86
C LYS A 64 9.46 9.62 10.24
N GLN A 65 8.48 10.13 9.50
CA GLN A 65 7.08 9.81 9.77
C GLN A 65 6.79 8.33 9.54
N ILE A 66 7.38 7.73 8.51
CA ILE A 66 7.24 6.30 8.24
C ILE A 66 7.92 5.49 9.35
N GLU A 67 9.12 5.88 9.75
CA GLU A 67 9.88 5.20 10.80
C GLU A 67 9.13 5.20 12.14
N ASN A 68 8.46 6.32 12.45
CA ASN A 68 7.66 6.47 13.67
C ASN A 68 6.25 5.89 13.55
N SER A 69 5.90 5.39 12.39
CA SER A 69 4.55 4.88 12.06
C SER A 69 3.45 5.94 12.12
N ASP A 70 3.82 7.20 12.03
CA ASP A 70 2.85 8.29 11.84
C ASP A 70 2.33 8.32 10.41
N MET A 71 3.11 7.77 9.49
CA MET A 71 2.75 7.64 8.08
C MET A 71 2.91 6.18 7.66
N LEU A 72 1.85 5.61 7.12
CA LEU A 72 1.88 4.26 6.56
C LEU A 72 2.18 4.36 5.06
N MET A 73 3.27 3.75 4.62
CA MET A 73 3.60 3.65 3.19
C MET A 73 3.49 2.20 2.76
N ILE A 74 2.66 1.95 1.76
CA ILE A 74 2.50 0.63 1.17
C ILE A 74 2.32 0.74 -0.33
N THR A 75 2.31 -0.40 -1.02
CA THR A 75 2.12 -0.45 -2.47
C THR A 75 0.86 -1.21 -2.82
N GLU A 76 0.28 -0.85 -3.95
CA GLU A 76 -0.83 -1.59 -4.54
C GLU A 76 -0.57 -1.77 -6.02
N GLU A 77 -1.03 -2.90 -6.56
CA GLU A 77 -0.99 -3.15 -7.99
C GLU A 77 -2.22 -3.93 -8.42
N GLU A 78 -2.64 -3.73 -9.66
CA GLU A 78 -3.73 -4.49 -10.24
C GLU A 78 -3.39 -4.84 -11.68
N TRP A 79 -3.62 -6.08 -12.02
CA TRP A 79 -3.31 -6.64 -13.33
C TRP A 79 -4.59 -6.85 -14.15
N ASN A 80 -4.42 -6.89 -15.47
CA ASN A 80 -5.52 -7.23 -16.35
C ASN A 80 -5.95 -8.70 -16.12
N ASP A 81 -7.20 -9.00 -16.41
CA ASP A 81 -7.77 -10.33 -16.18
C ASP A 81 -7.01 -11.43 -16.93
N ASP A 82 -6.42 -11.11 -18.08
CA ASP A 82 -5.66 -12.06 -18.89
C ASP A 82 -4.16 -12.10 -18.52
N SER A 83 -3.76 -11.32 -17.51
CA SER A 83 -2.37 -11.25 -17.03
C SER A 83 -1.36 -10.81 -18.10
N THR A 84 -1.81 -10.17 -19.18
CA THR A 84 -0.93 -9.69 -20.25
C THR A 84 -0.31 -8.34 -19.94
N GLY A 85 -0.79 -7.66 -18.88
CA GLY A 85 -0.29 -6.38 -18.45
C GLY A 85 -0.96 -5.95 -17.17
N PHE A 86 -0.51 -4.85 -16.60
CA PHE A 86 -1.12 -4.33 -15.38
C PHE A 86 -1.99 -3.11 -15.68
N LYS A 87 -2.96 -2.87 -14.80
CA LYS A 87 -3.81 -1.68 -14.86
C LYS A 87 -3.13 -0.51 -14.18
N TYR A 88 -2.53 -0.75 -13.01
CA TYR A 88 -1.81 0.27 -12.25
C TYR A 88 -0.92 -0.36 -11.19
N ALA A 89 0.07 0.41 -10.78
CA ALA A 89 0.88 0.10 -9.60
C ALA A 89 1.31 1.43 -8.97
N PHE A 90 1.17 1.56 -7.67
CA PHE A 90 1.55 2.80 -7.01
C PHE A 90 1.99 2.58 -5.55
N PHE A 91 2.84 3.50 -5.09
CA PHE A 91 3.09 3.70 -3.67
C PHE A 91 2.02 4.64 -3.13
N HIS A 92 1.51 4.38 -1.93
CA HIS A 92 0.62 5.35 -1.29
C HIS A 92 0.98 5.60 0.17
N TRP A 93 0.72 6.81 0.60
CA TRP A 93 1.02 7.29 1.94
C TRP A 93 -0.28 7.61 2.65
N ASN A 94 -0.40 7.13 3.89
CA ASN A 94 -1.60 7.29 4.69
C ASN A 94 -1.20 7.71 6.09
N LYS A 95 -1.89 8.70 6.63
CA LYS A 95 -1.63 9.19 7.98
C LYS A 95 -2.33 8.28 9.00
N LEU A 96 -1.60 7.89 10.04
CA LEU A 96 -2.14 7.08 11.12
C LEU A 96 -2.22 7.90 12.41
N THR A 97 -3.35 7.80 13.11
CA THR A 97 -3.46 8.32 14.47
C THR A 97 -2.76 7.38 15.44
N GLU A 98 -2.50 7.83 16.66
CA GLU A 98 -1.90 6.98 17.70
C GLU A 98 -2.74 5.73 17.96
N GLU A 99 -4.05 5.86 17.93
CA GLU A 99 -4.96 4.75 18.08
C GLU A 99 -4.86 3.77 16.93
N GLN A 100 -4.80 4.28 15.71
CA GLN A 100 -4.72 3.44 14.50
C GLN A 100 -3.41 2.66 14.41
N LYS A 101 -2.30 3.19 14.90
CA LYS A 101 -1.02 2.48 14.90
C LYS A 101 -1.10 1.14 15.63
N ASN A 102 -1.91 1.06 16.67
CA ASN A 102 -2.03 -0.11 17.53
C ASN A 102 -3.22 -0.98 17.18
N GLU A 103 -3.96 -0.62 16.15
CA GLU A 103 -5.14 -1.36 15.72
C GLU A 103 -4.73 -2.71 15.11
N ASP A 104 -5.50 -3.75 15.40
CA ASP A 104 -5.31 -5.08 14.84
C ASP A 104 -6.02 -5.13 13.48
N VAL A 105 -5.26 -5.46 12.43
CA VAL A 105 -5.77 -5.49 11.06
C VAL A 105 -5.75 -6.91 10.53
N ASN A 106 -6.89 -7.38 10.03
CA ASN A 106 -6.96 -8.66 9.35
C ASN A 106 -6.58 -8.47 7.89
N LEU A 107 -5.50 -9.13 7.46
CA LEU A 107 -4.98 -9.00 6.11
C LEU A 107 -5.72 -9.85 5.08
N LEU A 108 -6.67 -10.66 5.51
CA LEU A 108 -7.42 -11.57 4.64
C LEU A 108 -8.82 -11.03 4.35
N GLY A 109 -9.31 -11.33 3.14
CA GLY A 109 -10.64 -10.93 2.73
C GLY A 109 -10.79 -9.42 2.58
N THR A 110 -12.00 -8.91 2.81
CA THR A 110 -12.31 -7.50 2.65
C THR A 110 -11.88 -6.64 3.85
N GLY A 111 -11.45 -7.27 4.94
CA GLY A 111 -11.07 -6.54 6.16
C GLY A 111 -9.92 -5.57 5.92
N TYR A 112 -8.94 -5.99 5.14
CA TYR A 112 -7.80 -5.15 4.80
C TYR A 112 -8.22 -3.95 3.94
N GLU A 113 -9.04 -4.18 2.92
CA GLU A 113 -9.53 -3.12 2.04
C GLU A 113 -10.38 -2.10 2.80
N ASP A 114 -11.26 -2.59 3.67
CA ASP A 114 -12.11 -1.71 4.47
C ASP A 114 -11.28 -0.88 5.43
N TRP A 115 -10.25 -1.48 6.02
CA TRP A 115 -9.35 -0.76 6.91
C TRP A 115 -8.58 0.32 6.16
N LEU A 116 -8.07 0.03 4.95
CA LEU A 116 -7.37 1.02 4.12
C LEU A 116 -8.24 2.23 3.80
N LYS A 117 -9.54 2.04 3.65
CA LYS A 117 -10.48 3.13 3.40
C LYS A 117 -10.74 3.96 4.65
N SER A 118 -10.49 3.40 5.84
CA SER A 118 -10.73 4.08 7.12
C SER A 118 -9.61 5.03 7.53
N ILE A 119 -8.42 4.89 6.94
CA ILE A 119 -7.27 5.74 7.25
C ILE A 119 -7.17 6.88 6.25
N GLU A 120 -6.48 7.96 6.65
CA GLU A 120 -6.38 9.17 5.83
C GLU A 120 -5.33 9.02 4.73
N ARG A 121 -5.79 8.99 3.47
CA ARG A 121 -4.90 8.95 2.31
C ARG A 121 -4.31 10.33 2.07
N VAL A 122 -2.98 10.43 2.06
CA VAL A 122 -2.25 11.67 1.81
C VAL A 122 -1.89 11.82 0.34
N GLY A 123 -1.30 10.80 -0.24
CA GLY A 123 -0.89 10.85 -1.63
C GLY A 123 -0.47 9.51 -2.20
N THR A 124 -0.26 9.49 -3.51
CA THR A 124 0.23 8.32 -4.23
C THR A 124 1.25 8.73 -5.28
N LEU A 125 2.17 7.84 -5.59
CA LEU A 125 3.10 7.98 -6.71
C LEU A 125 3.07 6.67 -7.50
N GLY A 126 2.71 6.72 -8.76
CA GLY A 126 2.56 5.48 -9.49
C GLY A 126 2.47 5.60 -10.99
N VAL A 127 2.19 4.46 -11.59
CA VAL A 127 2.05 4.28 -13.02
C VAL A 127 0.71 3.63 -13.33
N TYR A 128 0.03 4.14 -14.34
CA TYR A 128 -1.36 3.78 -14.64
C TYR A 128 -1.52 3.55 -16.14
N SER A 129 -2.23 2.48 -16.49
CA SER A 129 -2.60 2.24 -17.89
C SER A 129 -3.43 3.41 -18.41
N LYS A 130 -3.24 3.77 -19.67
CA LYS A 130 -4.04 4.83 -20.30
C LYS A 130 -5.55 4.56 -20.22
N ASP A 131 -5.93 3.29 -20.09
CA ASP A 131 -7.34 2.89 -20.04
C ASP A 131 -8.01 3.20 -18.71
N VAL A 132 -7.24 3.47 -17.65
CA VAL A 132 -7.77 3.73 -16.31
C VAL A 132 -7.54 5.18 -15.85
N ILE A 133 -6.98 6.02 -16.70
CA ILE A 133 -6.66 7.42 -16.33
C ILE A 133 -7.88 8.21 -15.87
N ASP A 134 -9.05 7.94 -16.42
CA ASP A 134 -10.28 8.66 -16.05
C ASP A 134 -10.77 8.28 -14.65
N ASP A 135 -10.26 7.21 -14.07
CA ASP A 135 -10.66 6.69 -12.76
C ASP A 135 -9.65 6.98 -11.66
N LEU A 136 -8.70 7.90 -11.89
CA LEU A 136 -7.62 8.17 -10.93
C LEU A 136 -8.13 8.54 -9.53
N ASP A 137 -9.18 9.34 -9.41
CA ASP A 137 -9.72 9.71 -8.10
C ASP A 137 -10.14 8.46 -7.31
N SER A 138 -10.81 7.54 -7.99
CA SER A 138 -11.29 6.30 -7.38
C SER A 138 -10.13 5.36 -7.04
N ILE A 139 -9.17 5.22 -7.96
CA ILE A 139 -8.03 4.32 -7.78
C ILE A 139 -7.12 4.79 -6.65
N THR A 140 -6.77 6.07 -6.64
CA THR A 140 -5.78 6.61 -5.70
C THR A 140 -6.37 7.07 -4.38
N GLY A 141 -7.66 7.38 -4.34
CA GLY A 141 -8.28 8.01 -3.19
C GLY A 141 -7.85 9.47 -3.02
N CYS A 142 -7.27 10.07 -4.06
CA CYS A 142 -6.81 11.44 -4.08
C CYS A 142 -7.61 12.29 -5.04
N ASN A 143 -7.60 13.60 -4.87
CA ASN A 143 -8.42 14.52 -5.68
C ASN A 143 -7.62 15.49 -6.55
N GLU A 144 -6.30 15.43 -6.50
CA GLU A 144 -5.43 16.22 -7.37
C GLU A 144 -4.35 15.32 -7.97
N HIS A 145 -4.16 15.44 -9.28
CA HIS A 145 -3.24 14.56 -10.01
C HIS A 145 -2.30 15.37 -10.88
N LYS A 146 -0.99 15.11 -10.72
CA LYS A 146 0.03 15.74 -11.54
C LYS A 146 0.68 14.69 -12.43
N GLU A 147 0.55 14.84 -13.73
CA GLU A 147 1.21 13.96 -14.70
C GLU A 147 2.71 14.23 -14.70
N LEU A 148 3.51 13.18 -14.53
CA LEU A 148 4.96 13.26 -14.50
C LEU A 148 5.59 12.83 -15.81
N GLY A 149 4.91 12.02 -16.60
CA GLY A 149 5.42 11.52 -17.85
C GLY A 149 4.58 10.42 -18.44
N THR A 150 5.01 9.93 -19.58
CA THR A 150 4.33 8.86 -20.31
C THR A 150 5.40 7.84 -20.74
N SER A 151 5.07 6.55 -20.74
CA SER A 151 5.96 5.51 -21.21
C SER A 151 6.25 5.66 -22.71
N GLU A 152 7.36 5.06 -23.18
CA GLU A 152 7.76 5.16 -24.58
C GLU A 152 6.69 4.66 -25.55
N ASP A 153 5.98 3.62 -25.19
CA ASP A 153 4.91 3.06 -26.03
C ASP A 153 3.57 3.81 -25.90
N GLY A 154 3.50 4.81 -25.00
CA GLY A 154 2.30 5.60 -24.80
C GLY A 154 1.19 4.90 -24.03
N ASN A 155 1.41 3.68 -23.55
CA ASN A 155 0.37 2.88 -22.90
C ASN A 155 0.23 3.16 -21.41
N TYR A 156 1.20 3.80 -20.80
CA TYR A 156 1.20 4.06 -19.35
C TYR A 156 1.59 5.49 -19.06
N LYS A 157 0.99 6.06 -18.03
CA LYS A 157 1.32 7.40 -17.55
C LYS A 157 1.69 7.37 -16.07
N TYR A 158 2.59 8.27 -15.70
CA TYR A 158 3.09 8.41 -14.33
C TYR A 158 2.45 9.61 -13.68
N TYR A 159 1.91 9.41 -12.48
CA TYR A 159 1.23 10.48 -11.74
C TYR A 159 1.69 10.54 -10.29
N LEU A 160 1.84 11.77 -9.81
CA LEU A 160 1.87 12.08 -8.40
C LEU A 160 0.48 12.61 -8.05
N SER A 161 -0.20 11.95 -7.12
CA SER A 161 -1.55 12.34 -6.72
C SER A 161 -1.55 12.77 -5.25
N ILE A 162 -2.36 13.75 -4.93
CA ILE A 162 -2.43 14.36 -3.62
C ILE A 162 -3.88 14.46 -3.18
N ASN A 163 -4.12 14.21 -1.90
CA ASN A 163 -5.40 14.51 -1.30
C ASN A 163 -5.31 15.87 -0.62
N LYS A 164 -5.92 16.89 -1.23
CA LYS A 164 -5.91 18.25 -0.71
C LYS A 164 -6.61 18.39 0.64
N ASP A 165 -7.47 17.46 0.96
CA ASP A 165 -8.22 17.46 2.22
C ASP A 165 -7.46 16.80 3.36
N ALA A 166 -6.29 16.21 3.08
CA ALA A 166 -5.49 15.54 4.10
C ALA A 166 -4.76 16.55 4.97
N GLU A 167 -4.71 16.28 6.28
CA GLU A 167 -3.99 17.09 7.26
C GLU A 167 -2.52 16.69 7.30
N SER A 168 -1.76 17.03 6.26
CA SER A 168 -0.36 16.63 6.14
C SER A 168 0.49 17.75 5.56
N ASP A 169 1.74 17.82 6.00
CA ASP A 169 2.72 18.76 5.49
C ASP A 169 3.42 18.26 4.21
N LEU A 170 3.02 17.10 3.68
CA LEU A 170 3.63 16.54 2.49
C LEU A 170 3.28 17.27 1.20
N THR A 171 2.21 18.01 1.23
CA THR A 171 1.79 18.82 0.10
C THR A 171 2.40 20.22 0.22
#